data_23df01febd2e415680def0297fefe541
#
_entry.id   23df01febd2e415680def0297fefe541
#
_cell.length_a   1.000
_cell.length_b   1.000
_cell.length_c   1.000
_cell.angle_alpha   90.00
_cell.angle_beta   90.00
_cell.angle_gamma   90.00
#
_symmetry.space_group_name_H-M   'P 1'
#
loop_
_entity.id
_entity.type
_entity.pdbx_description
1 polymer ?
#
loop_
_entity_poly.entity_id
_entity_poly.type
_entity_poly.pdbx_seq_one_letter_code
_entity_poly.pdbx_strand_id
1 'polypeptide(L)'
;MQLRSATTRERILSTSYELFSHQGYEATGVALICEKAEISKGAFYHHFPSKKDVFITLIEDWVQNIQDQFALIKNNPSPIPDQFRAMVPALSSIFTEADQIPIFLEFWLQAMRDPEIAHRTIKPYYTFVSLFEKMFEQGIAEGSIDPNSDPHLSMRLVVGFSLGLIMQSMIDPTKEDWKQVSHYSLEKVLQGLQKE
;
A
#
# COMPACT_ATOMS: atom_id res chain seq x y z
N MET A 1 -23.75 14.50 -18.64
CA MET A 1 -22.60 15.32 -18.24
C MET A 1 -21.72 14.64 -17.18
N GLN A 2 -22.29 13.95 -16.20
CA GLN A 2 -21.52 13.23 -15.15
C GLN A 2 -20.59 12.11 -15.67
N LEU A 3 -21.00 11.31 -16.65
CA LEU A 3 -20.18 10.23 -17.22
C LEU A 3 -18.87 10.72 -17.87
N ARG A 4 -18.89 11.88 -18.58
CA ARG A 4 -17.65 12.45 -19.17
C ARG A 4 -16.71 13.01 -18.12
N SER A 5 -17.23 13.52 -17.02
CA SER A 5 -16.43 14.04 -15.91
C SER A 5 -15.69 12.91 -15.16
N ALA A 6 -16.37 11.81 -14.88
CA ALA A 6 -15.75 10.62 -14.28
C ALA A 6 -14.64 10.05 -15.17
N THR A 7 -14.89 9.89 -16.46
CA THR A 7 -13.90 9.38 -17.41
C THR A 7 -12.64 10.26 -17.49
N THR A 8 -12.79 11.61 -17.45
CA THR A 8 -11.64 12.53 -17.49
C THR A 8 -10.81 12.44 -16.20
N ARG A 9 -11.45 12.34 -15.03
CA ARG A 9 -10.77 12.18 -13.75
C ARG A 9 -9.96 10.88 -13.70
N GLU A 10 -10.54 9.78 -14.14
CA GLU A 10 -9.89 8.49 -14.23
C GLU A 10 -8.68 8.51 -15.17
N ARG A 11 -8.80 9.16 -16.33
CA ARG A 11 -7.67 9.34 -17.27
C ARG A 11 -6.53 10.15 -16.65
N ILE A 12 -6.82 11.20 -15.88
CA ILE A 12 -5.79 11.96 -15.16
C ILE A 12 -5.08 11.05 -14.16
N LEU A 13 -5.82 10.27 -13.35
CA LEU A 13 -5.24 9.41 -12.34
C LEU A 13 -4.38 8.30 -12.96
N SER A 14 -4.90 7.56 -13.96
CA SER A 14 -4.15 6.48 -14.61
C SER A 14 -2.89 6.98 -15.30
N THR A 15 -2.98 8.07 -16.06
CA THR A 15 -1.82 8.68 -16.74
C THR A 15 -0.79 9.19 -15.71
N SER A 16 -1.24 9.81 -14.63
CA SER A 16 -0.33 10.31 -13.58
C SER A 16 0.35 9.15 -12.85
N TYR A 17 -0.38 8.07 -12.57
CA TYR A 17 0.18 6.86 -11.99
C TYR A 17 1.33 6.30 -12.84
N GLU A 18 1.12 6.11 -14.14
CA GLU A 18 2.15 5.64 -15.08
C GLU A 18 3.36 6.58 -15.10
N LEU A 19 3.14 7.87 -15.21
CA LEU A 19 4.23 8.86 -15.26
C LEU A 19 5.02 8.91 -13.95
N PHE A 20 4.34 8.90 -12.80
CA PHE A 20 5.01 8.91 -11.50
C PHE A 20 5.80 7.62 -11.26
N SER A 21 5.28 6.48 -11.69
CA SER A 21 5.97 5.18 -11.56
C SER A 21 7.21 5.09 -12.43
N HIS A 22 7.20 5.65 -13.67
CA HIS A 22 8.31 5.50 -14.61
C HIS A 22 9.39 6.56 -14.49
N GLN A 23 9.03 7.81 -14.20
CA GLN A 23 9.98 8.92 -14.19
C GLN A 23 10.03 9.72 -12.90
N GLY A 24 9.21 9.34 -11.91
CA GLY A 24 9.12 9.96 -10.60
C GLY A 24 8.19 11.17 -10.54
N TYR A 25 7.79 11.53 -9.34
CA TYR A 25 6.88 12.64 -9.07
C TYR A 25 7.46 13.99 -9.49
N GLU A 26 8.73 14.28 -9.12
CA GLU A 26 9.34 15.58 -9.38
C GLU A 26 9.51 15.86 -10.87
N ALA A 27 9.91 14.88 -11.66
CA ALA A 27 10.11 15.03 -13.10
C ALA A 27 8.80 15.13 -13.89
N THR A 28 7.68 14.78 -13.29
CA THR A 28 6.36 14.81 -13.95
C THR A 28 5.68 16.16 -13.74
N GLY A 29 5.49 16.92 -14.82
CA GLY A 29 4.77 18.18 -14.81
C GLY A 29 3.30 18.04 -15.25
N VAL A 30 2.41 18.95 -14.80
CA VAL A 30 0.99 19.00 -15.22
C VAL A 30 0.85 19.07 -16.75
N ALA A 31 1.76 19.76 -17.43
CA ALA A 31 1.73 19.86 -18.89
C ALA A 31 1.87 18.47 -19.55
N LEU A 32 2.80 17.66 -19.06
CA LEU A 32 3.01 16.30 -19.54
C LEU A 32 1.81 15.38 -19.23
N ILE A 33 1.25 15.49 -18.03
CA ILE A 33 0.03 14.75 -17.67
C ILE A 33 -1.11 15.10 -18.64
N CYS A 34 -1.33 16.40 -18.93
CA CYS A 34 -2.36 16.84 -19.84
C CYS A 34 -2.14 16.32 -21.26
N GLU A 35 -0.89 16.36 -21.73
CA GLU A 35 -0.50 15.83 -23.05
C GLU A 35 -0.80 14.34 -23.18
N LYS A 36 -0.31 13.56 -22.24
CA LYS A 36 -0.47 12.11 -22.25
C LYS A 36 -1.90 11.64 -21.98
N ALA A 37 -2.63 12.37 -21.12
CA ALA A 37 -4.05 12.11 -20.88
C ALA A 37 -4.95 12.67 -21.99
N GLU A 38 -4.42 13.38 -23.00
CA GLU A 38 -5.15 14.03 -24.09
C GLU A 38 -6.28 14.96 -23.59
N ILE A 39 -5.95 15.81 -22.63
CA ILE A 39 -6.88 16.78 -22.02
C ILE A 39 -6.28 18.19 -22.03
N SER A 40 -7.14 19.20 -21.90
CA SER A 40 -6.69 20.57 -21.69
C SER A 40 -6.23 20.79 -20.24
N LYS A 41 -5.35 21.80 -20.02
CA LYS A 41 -5.01 22.26 -18.67
C LYS A 41 -6.24 22.70 -17.88
N GLY A 42 -7.23 23.34 -18.55
CA GLY A 42 -8.49 23.72 -17.90
C GLY A 42 -9.28 22.52 -17.40
N ALA A 43 -9.32 21.41 -18.16
CA ALA A 43 -9.94 20.16 -17.73
C ALA A 43 -9.18 19.52 -16.54
N PHE A 44 -7.84 19.57 -16.54
CA PHE A 44 -7.04 19.12 -15.40
C PHE A 44 -7.39 19.88 -14.12
N TYR A 45 -7.30 21.22 -14.16
CA TYR A 45 -7.54 22.07 -12.99
C TYR A 45 -9.00 22.10 -12.54
N HIS A 46 -9.95 21.70 -13.42
CA HIS A 46 -11.32 21.45 -13.01
C HIS A 46 -11.48 20.25 -12.06
N HIS A 47 -10.64 19.21 -12.23
CA HIS A 47 -10.70 17.99 -11.43
C HIS A 47 -9.73 18.00 -10.24
N PHE A 48 -8.53 18.57 -10.42
CA PHE A 48 -7.47 18.56 -9.44
C PHE A 48 -6.82 19.94 -9.34
N PRO A 49 -6.80 20.56 -8.15
CA PRO A 49 -6.18 21.86 -7.95
C PRO A 49 -4.67 21.88 -8.26
N SER A 50 -3.98 20.73 -8.06
CA SER A 50 -2.54 20.62 -8.29
C SER A 50 -2.12 19.19 -8.63
N LYS A 51 -0.87 19.02 -9.10
CA LYS A 51 -0.21 17.72 -9.24
C LYS A 51 -0.16 16.96 -7.90
N LYS A 52 0.03 17.70 -6.81
CA LYS A 52 0.05 17.16 -5.45
C LYS A 52 -1.29 16.50 -5.08
N ASP A 53 -2.40 17.12 -5.42
CA ASP A 53 -3.73 16.54 -5.14
C ASP A 53 -3.98 15.24 -5.93
N VAL A 54 -3.50 15.17 -7.17
CA VAL A 54 -3.50 13.91 -7.95
C VAL A 54 -2.70 12.83 -7.23
N PHE A 55 -1.47 13.16 -6.81
CA PHE A 55 -0.57 12.22 -6.14
C PHE A 55 -1.17 11.71 -4.82
N ILE A 56 -1.71 12.61 -3.99
CA ILE A 56 -2.35 12.24 -2.73
C ILE A 56 -3.58 11.34 -2.98
N THR A 57 -4.40 11.66 -4.00
CA THR A 57 -5.54 10.82 -4.38
C THR A 57 -5.10 9.41 -4.75
N LEU A 58 -4.03 9.26 -5.52
CA LEU A 58 -3.48 7.94 -5.88
C LEU A 58 -3.05 7.13 -4.63
N ILE A 59 -2.45 7.79 -3.65
CA ILE A 59 -2.07 7.15 -2.38
C ILE A 59 -3.30 6.77 -1.55
N GLU A 60 -4.28 7.66 -1.45
CA GLU A 60 -5.53 7.40 -0.74
C GLU A 60 -6.28 6.20 -1.36
N ASP A 61 -6.38 6.16 -2.69
CA ASP A 61 -7.01 5.06 -3.44
C ASP A 61 -6.23 3.73 -3.24
N TRP A 62 -4.89 3.77 -3.25
CA TRP A 62 -4.04 2.61 -3.01
C TRP A 62 -4.23 2.06 -1.58
N VAL A 63 -4.20 2.91 -0.56
CA VAL A 63 -4.43 2.50 0.83
C VAL A 63 -5.83 1.92 1.00
N GLN A 64 -6.85 2.52 0.37
CA GLN A 64 -8.22 2.03 0.42
C GLN A 64 -8.34 0.64 -0.21
N ASN A 65 -7.73 0.42 -1.38
CA ASN A 65 -7.71 -0.89 -2.02
C ASN A 65 -7.11 -1.99 -1.13
N ILE A 66 -6.01 -1.69 -0.44
CA ILE A 66 -5.40 -2.62 0.51
C ILE A 66 -6.36 -2.90 1.68
N GLN A 67 -6.99 -1.87 2.24
CA GLN A 67 -7.96 -2.04 3.32
C GLN A 67 -9.16 -2.90 2.90
N ASP A 68 -9.67 -2.71 1.69
CA ASP A 68 -10.79 -3.48 1.14
C ASP A 68 -10.41 -4.96 0.96
N GLN A 69 -9.20 -5.24 0.45
CA GLN A 69 -8.70 -6.62 0.35
C GLN A 69 -8.57 -7.29 1.73
N PHE A 70 -8.06 -6.57 2.72
CA PHE A 70 -7.95 -7.11 4.09
C PHE A 70 -9.30 -7.24 4.79
N ALA A 71 -10.26 -6.38 4.51
CA ALA A 71 -11.61 -6.51 5.05
C ALA A 71 -12.29 -7.81 4.59
N LEU A 72 -12.04 -8.26 3.36
CA LEU A 72 -12.53 -9.56 2.87
C LEU A 72 -11.92 -10.73 3.63
N ILE A 73 -10.66 -10.65 4.02
CA ILE A 73 -9.96 -11.70 4.77
C ILE A 73 -10.40 -11.72 6.22
N LYS A 74 -10.57 -10.56 6.85
CA LYS A 74 -11.00 -10.40 8.25
C LYS A 74 -12.38 -11.02 8.53
N ASN A 75 -13.25 -11.07 7.54
CA ASN A 75 -14.58 -11.69 7.68
C ASN A 75 -14.54 -13.22 7.63
N ASN A 76 -13.37 -13.84 7.47
CA ASN A 76 -13.20 -15.28 7.56
C ASN A 76 -13.05 -15.69 9.04
N PRO A 77 -13.85 -16.65 9.57
CA PRO A 77 -13.80 -17.08 10.96
C PRO A 77 -12.60 -18.02 11.28
N SER A 78 -11.48 -17.85 10.59
CA SER A 78 -10.25 -18.61 10.85
C SER A 78 -9.39 -17.93 11.94
N PRO A 79 -8.53 -18.71 12.64
CA PRO A 79 -7.55 -18.14 13.58
C PRO A 79 -6.68 -17.05 12.96
N ILE A 80 -6.23 -16.09 13.75
CA ILE A 80 -5.46 -14.95 13.26
C ILE A 80 -4.21 -15.34 12.46
N PRO A 81 -3.40 -16.36 12.83
CA PRO A 81 -2.28 -16.80 11.99
C PRO A 81 -2.71 -17.23 10.58
N ASP A 82 -3.87 -17.86 10.43
CA ASP A 82 -4.39 -18.30 9.12
C ASP A 82 -4.89 -17.09 8.30
N GLN A 83 -5.44 -16.07 8.95
CA GLN A 83 -5.80 -14.82 8.30
C GLN A 83 -4.55 -14.12 7.77
N PHE A 84 -3.44 -14.06 8.52
CA PHE A 84 -2.15 -13.53 8.04
C PHE A 84 -1.62 -14.34 6.84
N ARG A 85 -1.71 -15.68 6.87
CA ARG A 85 -1.34 -16.53 5.73
C ARG A 85 -2.18 -16.22 4.49
N ALA A 86 -3.47 -16.00 4.66
CA ALA A 86 -4.38 -15.63 3.58
C ALA A 86 -4.09 -14.24 2.97
N MET A 87 -3.38 -13.37 3.69
CA MET A 87 -2.95 -12.05 3.18
C MET A 87 -1.73 -12.13 2.24
N VAL A 88 -0.91 -13.20 2.34
CA VAL A 88 0.32 -13.33 1.53
C VAL A 88 0.06 -13.22 0.02
N PRO A 89 -0.96 -13.86 -0.57
CA PRO A 89 -1.26 -13.69 -1.99
C PRO A 89 -1.59 -12.25 -2.38
N ALA A 90 -2.33 -11.52 -1.53
CA ALA A 90 -2.65 -10.12 -1.77
C ALA A 90 -1.42 -9.22 -1.65
N LEU A 91 -0.53 -9.49 -0.69
CA LEU A 91 0.75 -8.80 -0.57
C LEU A 91 1.73 -9.20 -1.70
N SER A 92 1.68 -10.46 -2.15
CA SER A 92 2.56 -10.92 -3.23
C SER A 92 2.23 -10.30 -4.59
N SER A 93 1.01 -9.78 -4.80
CA SER A 93 0.68 -9.02 -6.00
C SER A 93 1.51 -7.74 -6.08
N ILE A 94 1.85 -7.13 -4.94
CA ILE A 94 2.75 -5.98 -4.87
C ILE A 94 4.14 -6.33 -5.44
N PHE A 95 4.62 -7.56 -5.23
CA PHE A 95 5.93 -8.01 -5.76
C PHE A 95 5.88 -8.41 -7.24
N THR A 96 4.71 -8.74 -7.77
CA THR A 96 4.55 -9.22 -9.15
C THR A 96 4.11 -8.13 -10.12
N GLU A 97 3.45 -7.10 -9.63
CA GLU A 97 3.07 -5.92 -10.40
C GLU A 97 4.18 -4.88 -10.28
N ALA A 98 5.19 -5.02 -11.15
CA ALA A 98 6.41 -4.20 -11.16
C ALA A 98 6.14 -2.69 -11.13
N ASP A 99 4.95 -2.26 -11.56
CA ASP A 99 4.56 -0.85 -11.63
C ASP A 99 4.06 -0.26 -10.28
N GLN A 100 3.69 -1.11 -9.31
CA GLN A 100 3.17 -0.62 -8.01
C GLN A 100 4.28 -0.23 -7.04
N ILE A 101 5.45 -0.86 -7.14
CA ILE A 101 6.55 -0.62 -6.21
C ILE A 101 7.14 0.82 -6.38
N PRO A 102 7.38 1.32 -7.60
CA PRO A 102 7.92 2.67 -7.78
C PRO A 102 7.04 3.77 -7.18
N ILE A 103 5.71 3.68 -7.34
CA ILE A 103 4.79 4.68 -6.76
C ILE A 103 4.78 4.62 -5.24
N PHE A 104 4.89 3.43 -4.65
CA PHE A 104 4.98 3.24 -3.21
C PHE A 104 6.25 3.89 -2.62
N LEU A 105 7.40 3.74 -3.29
CA LEU A 105 8.62 4.42 -2.87
C LEU A 105 8.54 5.93 -3.04
N GLU A 106 8.00 6.36 -4.15
CA GLU A 106 7.78 7.79 -4.40
C GLU A 106 6.92 8.40 -3.29
N PHE A 107 5.91 7.67 -2.83
CA PHE A 107 5.10 8.07 -1.67
C PHE A 107 5.96 8.31 -0.43
N TRP A 108 6.79 7.33 -0.02
CA TRP A 108 7.63 7.49 1.17
C TRP A 108 8.62 8.64 1.00
N LEU A 109 9.19 8.78 -0.18
CA LEU A 109 10.14 9.85 -0.47
C LEU A 109 9.48 11.23 -0.38
N GLN A 110 8.29 11.39 -0.95
CA GLN A 110 7.56 12.64 -0.91
C GLN A 110 7.01 12.95 0.48
N ALA A 111 6.51 11.96 1.22
CA ALA A 111 6.07 12.14 2.61
C ALA A 111 7.21 12.58 3.55
N MET A 112 8.46 12.16 3.29
CA MET A 112 9.62 12.65 4.05
C MET A 112 10.03 14.09 3.69
N ARG A 113 9.69 14.58 2.49
CA ARG A 113 10.12 15.87 1.97
C ARG A 113 9.07 16.97 2.04
N ASP A 114 7.80 16.59 1.94
CA ASP A 114 6.66 17.52 1.93
C ASP A 114 5.75 17.28 3.14
N PRO A 115 5.74 18.21 4.13
CA PRO A 115 4.92 18.09 5.33
C PRO A 115 3.41 18.01 5.06
N GLU A 116 2.92 18.59 3.95
CA GLU A 116 1.52 18.52 3.57
C GLU A 116 1.15 17.12 3.09
N ILE A 117 2.00 16.50 2.25
CA ILE A 117 1.82 15.11 1.84
C ILE A 117 1.87 14.21 3.07
N ALA A 118 2.87 14.37 3.94
CA ALA A 118 2.95 13.62 5.18
C ALA A 118 1.68 13.76 6.03
N HIS A 119 1.20 14.98 6.24
CA HIS A 119 0.00 15.23 7.05
C HIS A 119 -1.26 14.57 6.47
N ARG A 120 -1.47 14.66 5.15
CA ARG A 120 -2.65 14.09 4.49
C ARG A 120 -2.61 12.56 4.42
N THR A 121 -1.44 11.96 4.40
CA THR A 121 -1.25 10.51 4.25
C THR A 121 -1.00 9.77 5.57
N ILE A 122 -0.65 10.48 6.65
CA ILE A 122 -0.37 9.87 7.96
C ILE A 122 -1.61 9.16 8.55
N LYS A 123 -2.79 9.74 8.36
CA LYS A 123 -4.04 9.16 8.88
C LYS A 123 -4.42 7.86 8.18
N PRO A 124 -4.46 7.77 6.84
CA PRO A 124 -4.60 6.50 6.12
C PRO A 124 -3.58 5.44 6.57
N TYR A 125 -2.31 5.81 6.71
CA TYR A 125 -1.28 4.91 7.20
C TYR A 125 -1.60 4.36 8.60
N TYR A 126 -1.94 5.21 9.58
CA TYR A 126 -2.29 4.73 10.92
C TYR A 126 -3.58 3.91 10.94
N THR A 127 -4.55 4.22 10.09
CA THR A 127 -5.74 3.38 9.94
C THR A 127 -5.37 1.98 9.46
N PHE A 128 -4.45 1.89 8.50
CA PHE A 128 -3.95 0.62 7.99
C PHE A 128 -3.19 -0.17 9.07
N VAL A 129 -2.19 0.42 9.75
CA VAL A 129 -1.42 -0.31 10.75
C VAL A 129 -2.25 -0.69 11.98
N SER A 130 -3.24 0.11 12.35
CA SER A 130 -4.16 -0.21 13.45
C SER A 130 -5.04 -1.44 13.19
N LEU A 131 -5.24 -1.80 11.92
CA LEU A 131 -5.92 -3.05 11.57
C LEU A 131 -5.12 -4.26 12.04
N PHE A 132 -3.82 -4.27 11.80
CA PHE A 132 -2.94 -5.36 12.24
C PHE A 132 -2.83 -5.44 13.76
N GLU A 133 -2.74 -4.29 14.44
CA GLU A 133 -2.72 -4.24 15.90
C GLU A 133 -3.96 -4.92 16.49
N LYS A 134 -5.16 -4.60 15.98
CA LYS A 134 -6.42 -5.25 16.37
C LYS A 134 -6.46 -6.75 16.04
N MET A 135 -5.83 -7.17 14.96
CA MET A 135 -5.71 -8.61 14.65
C MET A 135 -4.85 -9.31 15.71
N PHE A 136 -3.76 -8.72 16.16
CA PHE A 136 -2.96 -9.30 17.25
C PHE A 136 -3.73 -9.31 18.57
N GLU A 137 -4.45 -8.26 18.94
CA GLU A 137 -5.35 -8.24 20.10
C GLU A 137 -6.37 -9.39 20.03
N GLN A 138 -6.98 -9.60 18.87
CA GLN A 138 -7.92 -10.70 18.65
C GLN A 138 -7.23 -12.05 18.75
N GLY A 139 -6.05 -12.24 18.17
CA GLY A 139 -5.28 -13.50 18.21
C GLY A 139 -4.89 -13.90 19.65
N ILE A 140 -4.54 -12.91 20.48
CA ILE A 140 -4.31 -13.12 21.92
C ILE A 140 -5.63 -13.53 22.61
N ALA A 141 -6.72 -12.84 22.33
CA ALA A 141 -8.02 -13.11 22.96
C ALA A 141 -8.57 -14.50 22.60
N GLU A 142 -8.37 -14.98 21.38
CA GLU A 142 -8.78 -16.32 20.92
C GLU A 142 -7.76 -17.41 21.25
N GLY A 143 -6.56 -17.05 21.75
CA GLY A 143 -5.51 -17.99 22.16
C GLY A 143 -4.65 -18.53 21.02
N SER A 144 -4.71 -17.96 19.82
CA SER A 144 -3.88 -18.33 18.66
C SER A 144 -2.53 -17.60 18.64
N ILE A 145 -2.39 -16.55 19.43
CA ILE A 145 -1.15 -15.77 19.65
C ILE A 145 -0.80 -15.84 21.13
N ASP A 146 0.50 -15.85 21.44
CA ASP A 146 1.00 -15.88 22.83
C ASP A 146 0.44 -14.68 23.63
N PRO A 147 -0.21 -14.92 24.77
CA PRO A 147 -0.76 -13.87 25.62
C PRO A 147 0.29 -12.87 26.17
N ASN A 148 1.57 -13.25 26.15
CA ASN A 148 2.68 -12.35 26.52
C ASN A 148 3.14 -11.45 25.36
N SER A 149 2.63 -11.64 24.15
CA SER A 149 2.96 -10.79 23.01
C SER A 149 2.34 -9.40 23.18
N ASP A 150 3.11 -8.36 22.86
CA ASP A 150 2.61 -6.99 22.76
C ASP A 150 2.00 -6.77 21.36
N PRO A 151 0.69 -6.46 21.23
CA PRO A 151 0.05 -6.29 19.92
C PRO A 151 0.68 -5.19 19.08
N HIS A 152 1.05 -4.07 19.71
CA HIS A 152 1.67 -2.94 19.02
C HIS A 152 3.05 -3.29 18.47
N LEU A 153 3.90 -3.94 19.28
CA LEU A 153 5.24 -4.37 18.85
C LEU A 153 5.15 -5.47 17.80
N SER A 154 4.22 -6.41 17.94
CA SER A 154 3.97 -7.47 16.95
C SER A 154 3.52 -6.89 15.60
N MET A 155 2.63 -5.89 15.62
CA MET A 155 2.25 -5.14 14.42
C MET A 155 3.46 -4.46 13.79
N ARG A 156 4.30 -3.77 14.58
CA ARG A 156 5.53 -3.11 14.08
C ARG A 156 6.50 -4.11 13.44
N LEU A 157 6.63 -5.30 14.04
CA LEU A 157 7.46 -6.37 13.50
C LEU A 157 6.95 -6.81 12.12
N VAL A 158 5.65 -7.13 12.00
CA VAL A 158 5.07 -7.62 10.74
C VAL A 158 5.13 -6.54 9.65
N VAL A 159 4.78 -5.30 9.95
CA VAL A 159 4.83 -4.19 8.98
C VAL A 159 6.29 -3.90 8.57
N GLY A 160 7.21 -3.80 9.51
CA GLY A 160 8.62 -3.53 9.22
C GLY A 160 9.28 -4.63 8.41
N PHE A 161 8.99 -5.88 8.73
CA PHE A 161 9.41 -7.04 7.97
C PHE A 161 8.87 -7.03 6.53
N SER A 162 7.56 -6.77 6.35
CA SER A 162 6.94 -6.71 5.02
C SER A 162 7.57 -5.60 4.15
N LEU A 163 7.78 -4.40 4.73
CA LEU A 163 8.47 -3.30 4.06
C LEU A 163 9.91 -3.69 3.66
N GLY A 164 10.63 -4.40 4.53
CA GLY A 164 11.97 -4.88 4.23
C GLY A 164 12.02 -5.85 3.06
N LEU A 165 11.05 -6.76 2.95
CA LEU A 165 10.95 -7.67 1.80
C LEU A 165 10.63 -6.92 0.50
N ILE A 166 9.70 -5.96 0.53
CA ILE A 166 9.38 -5.10 -0.62
C ILE A 166 10.65 -4.39 -1.09
N MET A 167 11.42 -3.77 -0.20
CA MET A 167 12.66 -3.08 -0.56
C MET A 167 13.70 -4.03 -1.17
N GLN A 168 13.87 -5.22 -0.60
CA GLN A 168 14.80 -6.22 -1.14
C GLN A 168 14.39 -6.70 -2.54
N SER A 169 13.09 -6.95 -2.76
CA SER A 169 12.58 -7.38 -4.07
C SER A 169 12.83 -6.37 -5.17
N MET A 170 12.93 -5.10 -4.83
CA MET A 170 13.25 -4.04 -5.80
C MET A 170 14.73 -4.02 -6.21
N ILE A 171 15.62 -4.36 -5.27
CA ILE A 171 17.07 -4.39 -5.55
C ILE A 171 17.39 -5.60 -6.44
N ASP A 172 16.71 -6.71 -6.25
CA ASP A 172 16.97 -7.95 -6.96
C ASP A 172 15.67 -8.68 -7.34
N PRO A 173 14.89 -8.15 -8.31
CA PRO A 173 13.55 -8.64 -8.60
C PRO A 173 13.52 -10.03 -9.24
N THR A 174 14.64 -10.48 -9.83
CA THR A 174 14.70 -11.70 -10.66
C THR A 174 15.46 -12.87 -10.04
N LYS A 175 16.24 -12.64 -9.00
CA LYS A 175 17.13 -13.65 -8.42
C LYS A 175 16.42 -14.60 -7.48
N GLU A 176 15.40 -14.11 -6.79
CA GLU A 176 14.67 -14.88 -5.79
C GLU A 176 13.20 -15.03 -6.21
N ASP A 177 12.57 -16.12 -5.79
CA ASP A 177 11.11 -16.21 -5.75
C ASP A 177 10.59 -15.44 -4.52
N TRP A 178 10.34 -14.15 -4.69
CA TRP A 178 9.90 -13.27 -3.62
C TRP A 178 8.57 -13.68 -2.98
N LYS A 179 7.74 -14.41 -3.72
CA LYS A 179 6.52 -15.01 -3.16
C LYS A 179 6.87 -16.12 -2.18
N GLN A 180 7.80 -16.98 -2.52
CA GLN A 180 8.30 -18.04 -1.64
C GLN A 180 9.02 -17.45 -0.42
N VAL A 181 9.88 -16.44 -0.63
CA VAL A 181 10.58 -15.73 0.45
C VAL A 181 9.58 -15.11 1.43
N SER A 182 8.54 -14.42 0.92
CA SER A 182 7.50 -13.80 1.75
C SER A 182 6.74 -14.82 2.57
N HIS A 183 6.35 -15.94 1.95
CA HIS A 183 5.64 -17.02 2.66
C HIS A 183 6.50 -17.65 3.75
N TYR A 184 7.74 -18.06 3.43
CA TYR A 184 8.67 -18.64 4.40
C TYR A 184 8.90 -17.71 5.59
N SER A 185 9.12 -16.45 5.32
CA SER A 185 9.46 -15.47 6.32
C SER A 185 8.27 -15.13 7.23
N LEU A 186 7.06 -15.01 6.67
CA LEU A 186 5.84 -14.87 7.48
C LEU A 186 5.65 -16.06 8.41
N GLU A 187 5.86 -17.30 7.91
CA GLU A 187 5.74 -18.49 8.76
C GLU A 187 6.72 -18.44 9.94
N LYS A 188 7.95 -17.96 9.73
CA LYS A 188 8.94 -17.81 10.82
C LYS A 188 8.51 -16.76 11.84
N VAL A 189 7.95 -15.65 11.40
CA VAL A 189 7.42 -14.62 12.29
C VAL A 189 6.24 -15.15 13.08
N LEU A 190 5.28 -15.82 12.43
CA LEU A 190 4.09 -16.38 13.09
C LEU A 190 4.46 -17.47 14.11
N GLN A 191 5.43 -18.35 13.77
CA GLN A 191 5.92 -19.37 14.71
C GLN A 191 6.51 -18.75 15.99
N GLY A 192 7.19 -17.60 15.89
CA GLY A 192 7.73 -16.87 17.04
C GLY A 192 6.67 -16.12 17.86
N LEU A 193 5.46 -15.94 17.33
CA LEU A 193 4.35 -15.26 18.00
C LEU A 193 3.26 -16.23 18.52
N GLN A 194 3.31 -17.48 18.11
CA GLN A 194 2.41 -18.52 18.63
C GLN A 194 2.92 -19.07 19.95
N LYS A 195 2.01 -19.50 20.80
CA LYS A 195 2.34 -20.18 22.05
C LYS A 195 2.99 -21.52 21.76
N GLU A 196 4.09 -21.85 22.45
CA GLU A 196 4.68 -23.19 22.48
C GLU A 196 3.72 -24.25 23.04
#